data_a7a6b4b6fc7cba459e94ebdce8d83731
#
_entry.id   a7a6b4b6fc7cba459e94ebdce8d83731
#
_cell.length_a   1.000
_cell.length_b   1.000
_cell.length_c   1.000
_cell.angle_alpha   90.00
_cell.angle_beta   90.00
_cell.angle_gamma   90.00
#
_symmetry.space_group_name_H-M   'P 1'
#
loop_
_entity.id
_entity.type
_entity.pdbx_description
1 polymer ?
#
loop_
_entity_poly.entity_id
_entity_poly.type
_entity_poly.pdbx_seq_one_letter_code
_entity_poly.pdbx_strand_id
1 'polypeptide(L)'
;MSLAYGIIAIISLSMVGICVLADKKRDEWLIWLFVSVAVCNLGYFMLSVSKELDAALNSNRIAYLGSVFLPFFLLMMVQRFCKIKSNKKITTLLILLGVVMLGITTSPGILPIYYKTVDIEFAGGATKLVREYGPLHMLYYVYLGLYMLSMVGMTLFAIAKKKVTSHLHTFLLLSAVLCNIVIWLVEQFLPRGFEWLSVSYILTECLILMLYRSMQRQGLMFNKPRPSSYTIDVLMVIFLLLFANCVRIITKGTTPTMYVISHIVVLIIYIGILVSWGMSVYDRIVHKSIRRYLVILMGLMMFWMLMRTL
;
A
#
# COMPACT_ATOMS: atom_id res chain seq x y z
N MET A 1 15.51 -13.13 -0.21
CA MET A 1 14.66 -11.94 -0.57
C MET A 1 13.59 -12.27 -1.61
N SER A 2 13.82 -13.06 -2.65
CA SER A 2 12.79 -13.43 -3.65
C SER A 2 11.53 -14.04 -3.05
N LEU A 3 11.67 -14.89 -2.01
CA LEU A 3 10.52 -15.44 -1.29
C LEU A 3 9.63 -14.35 -0.67
N ALA A 4 10.22 -13.28 -0.13
CA ALA A 4 9.47 -12.17 0.44
C ALA A 4 8.66 -11.42 -0.64
N TYR A 5 9.27 -11.13 -1.79
CA TYR A 5 8.56 -10.55 -2.94
C TYR A 5 7.43 -11.47 -3.43
N GLY A 6 7.64 -12.80 -3.45
CA GLY A 6 6.62 -13.77 -3.81
C GLY A 6 5.41 -13.73 -2.85
N ILE A 7 5.66 -13.71 -1.54
CA ILE A 7 4.59 -13.59 -0.53
C ILE A 7 3.84 -12.26 -0.69
N ILE A 8 4.56 -11.16 -0.88
CA ILE A 8 3.98 -9.82 -1.09
C ILE A 8 3.08 -9.81 -2.34
N ALA A 9 3.53 -10.40 -3.45
CA ALA A 9 2.74 -10.52 -4.68
C ALA A 9 1.46 -11.34 -4.47
N ILE A 10 1.55 -12.48 -3.76
CA ILE A 10 0.39 -13.32 -3.42
C ILE A 10 -0.60 -12.53 -2.55
N ILE A 11 -0.12 -11.80 -1.54
CA ILE A 11 -0.98 -10.96 -0.69
C ILE A 11 -1.71 -9.93 -1.54
N SER A 12 -1.01 -9.19 -2.41
CA SER A 12 -1.62 -8.16 -3.27
C SER A 12 -2.67 -8.75 -4.22
N LEU A 13 -2.39 -9.90 -4.84
CA LEU A 13 -3.35 -10.60 -5.70
C LEU A 13 -4.59 -11.05 -4.90
N SER A 14 -4.39 -11.56 -3.69
CA SER A 14 -5.48 -11.96 -2.80
C SER A 14 -6.32 -10.76 -2.36
N MET A 15 -5.70 -9.59 -2.14
CA MET A 15 -6.41 -8.35 -1.81
C MET A 15 -7.32 -7.88 -2.95
N VAL A 16 -6.92 -8.04 -4.22
CA VAL A 16 -7.81 -7.82 -5.37
C VAL A 16 -9.04 -8.72 -5.27
N GLY A 17 -8.85 -10.02 -4.99
CA GLY A 17 -9.97 -10.96 -4.80
C GLY A 17 -10.91 -10.54 -3.68
N ILE A 18 -10.35 -10.14 -2.52
CA ILE A 18 -11.13 -9.64 -1.37
C ILE A 18 -11.91 -8.38 -1.76
N CYS A 19 -11.29 -7.44 -2.46
CA CYS A 19 -11.94 -6.21 -2.91
C CYS A 19 -13.13 -6.50 -3.81
N VAL A 20 -12.98 -7.41 -4.78
CA VAL A 20 -14.05 -7.84 -5.69
C VAL A 20 -15.19 -8.55 -4.96
N LEU A 21 -14.87 -9.37 -3.95
CA LEU A 21 -15.86 -10.09 -3.13
C LEU A 21 -16.56 -9.17 -2.11
N ALA A 22 -15.90 -8.12 -1.65
CA ALA A 22 -16.42 -7.22 -0.62
C ALA A 22 -17.60 -6.38 -1.09
N ASP A 23 -17.68 -6.07 -2.38
CA ASP A 23 -18.67 -5.12 -2.90
C ASP A 23 -19.50 -5.69 -4.07
N LYS A 24 -20.83 -5.63 -3.95
CA LYS A 24 -21.76 -6.00 -5.04
C LYS A 24 -21.81 -4.92 -6.13
N LYS A 25 -21.76 -3.65 -5.73
CA LYS A 25 -21.67 -2.51 -6.65
C LYS A 25 -20.21 -2.04 -6.61
N ARG A 26 -19.41 -2.66 -7.45
CA ARG A 26 -17.96 -2.49 -7.53
C ARG A 26 -17.58 -1.01 -7.65
N ASP A 27 -16.75 -0.54 -6.72
CA ASP A 27 -16.07 0.73 -6.88
C ASP A 27 -14.89 0.52 -7.85
N GLU A 28 -15.03 1.00 -9.07
CA GLU A 28 -14.02 0.79 -10.10
C GLU A 28 -12.65 1.33 -9.72
N TRP A 29 -12.60 2.52 -9.09
CA TRP A 29 -11.34 3.13 -8.67
C TRP A 29 -10.62 2.31 -7.59
N LEU A 30 -11.40 1.74 -6.66
CA LEU A 30 -10.86 0.86 -5.63
C LEU A 30 -10.27 -0.41 -6.25
N ILE A 31 -10.98 -1.04 -7.20
CA ILE A 31 -10.50 -2.24 -7.88
C ILE A 31 -9.22 -1.93 -8.67
N TRP A 32 -9.20 -0.84 -9.45
CA TRP A 32 -8.03 -0.46 -10.22
C TRP A 32 -6.83 -0.09 -9.35
N LEU A 33 -7.05 0.50 -8.16
CA LEU A 33 -5.99 0.73 -7.18
C LEU A 33 -5.35 -0.58 -6.75
N PHE A 34 -6.16 -1.57 -6.35
CA PHE A 34 -5.66 -2.87 -5.91
C PHE A 34 -5.00 -3.66 -7.05
N VAL A 35 -5.56 -3.61 -8.25
CA VAL A 35 -4.95 -4.22 -9.44
C VAL A 35 -3.59 -3.59 -9.73
N SER A 36 -3.45 -2.26 -9.64
CA SER A 36 -2.17 -1.59 -9.89
C SER A 36 -1.09 -1.98 -8.88
N VAL A 37 -1.46 -2.14 -7.60
CA VAL A 37 -0.54 -2.66 -6.56
C VAL A 37 -0.14 -4.10 -6.86
N ALA A 38 -1.11 -4.97 -7.20
CA ALA A 38 -0.83 -6.37 -7.52
C ALA A 38 0.11 -6.51 -8.73
N VAL A 39 -0.12 -5.72 -9.79
CA VAL A 39 0.75 -5.69 -10.99
C VAL A 39 2.15 -5.21 -10.62
N CYS A 40 2.28 -4.16 -9.82
CA CYS A 40 3.55 -3.63 -9.35
C CYS A 40 4.34 -4.69 -8.56
N ASN A 41 3.71 -5.32 -7.56
CA ASN A 41 4.35 -6.32 -6.72
C ASN A 41 4.67 -7.61 -7.48
N LEU A 42 3.84 -7.99 -8.45
CA LEU A 42 4.15 -9.10 -9.37
C LEU A 42 5.41 -8.79 -10.20
N GLY A 43 5.52 -7.56 -10.73
CA GLY A 43 6.71 -7.11 -11.45
C GLY A 43 7.98 -7.19 -10.60
N TYR A 44 7.94 -6.74 -9.34
CA TYR A 44 9.07 -6.87 -8.41
C TYR A 44 9.41 -8.32 -8.08
N PHE A 45 8.41 -9.20 -7.92
CA PHE A 45 8.65 -10.62 -7.75
C PHE A 45 9.34 -11.23 -8.98
N MET A 46 8.82 -10.97 -10.18
CA MET A 46 9.42 -11.47 -11.43
C MET A 46 10.85 -10.95 -11.61
N LEU A 47 11.11 -9.67 -11.29
CA LEU A 47 12.45 -9.10 -11.29
C LEU A 47 13.37 -9.84 -10.32
N SER A 48 12.91 -10.12 -9.11
CA SER A 48 13.72 -10.78 -8.07
C SER A 48 14.17 -12.20 -8.41
N VAL A 49 13.47 -12.88 -9.32
CA VAL A 49 13.80 -14.24 -9.81
C VAL A 49 14.39 -14.27 -11.22
N SER A 50 14.51 -13.14 -11.89
CA SER A 50 15.10 -13.04 -13.24
C SER A 50 16.57 -13.41 -13.22
N LYS A 51 17.03 -14.14 -14.24
CA LYS A 51 18.44 -14.55 -14.39
C LYS A 51 19.16 -13.79 -15.49
N GLU A 52 18.43 -13.15 -16.37
CA GLU A 52 18.93 -12.43 -17.54
C GLU A 52 18.48 -10.98 -17.52
N LEU A 53 19.28 -10.10 -18.10
CA LEU A 53 19.00 -8.65 -18.13
C LEU A 53 17.66 -8.35 -18.83
N ASP A 54 17.37 -8.98 -19.95
CA ASP A 54 16.14 -8.76 -20.72
C ASP A 54 14.89 -9.18 -19.92
N ALA A 55 14.97 -10.32 -19.21
CA ALA A 55 13.91 -10.77 -18.32
C ALA A 55 13.71 -9.80 -17.16
N ALA A 56 14.81 -9.29 -16.59
CA ALA A 56 14.79 -8.29 -15.52
C ALA A 56 14.17 -6.95 -15.98
N LEU A 57 14.55 -6.49 -17.19
CA LEU A 57 13.98 -5.28 -17.79
C LEU A 57 12.48 -5.41 -18.05
N ASN A 58 12.04 -6.55 -18.60
CA ASN A 58 10.62 -6.80 -18.83
C ASN A 58 9.82 -6.86 -17.51
N SER A 59 10.37 -7.48 -16.49
CA SER A 59 9.79 -7.52 -15.15
C SER A 59 9.68 -6.11 -14.54
N ASN A 60 10.71 -5.29 -14.72
CA ASN A 60 10.71 -3.90 -14.29
C ASN A 60 9.66 -3.05 -15.03
N ARG A 61 9.44 -3.30 -16.33
CA ARG A 61 8.35 -2.67 -17.10
C ARG A 61 6.97 -3.00 -16.54
N ILE A 62 6.77 -4.27 -16.13
CA ILE A 62 5.53 -4.70 -15.45
C ILE A 62 5.38 -3.96 -14.12
N ALA A 63 6.45 -3.85 -13.31
CA ALA A 63 6.41 -3.11 -12.06
C ALA A 63 6.04 -1.63 -12.29
N TYR A 64 6.61 -0.98 -13.32
CA TYR A 64 6.25 0.40 -13.67
C TYR A 64 4.83 0.54 -14.20
N LEU A 65 4.28 -0.45 -14.90
CA LEU A 65 2.87 -0.43 -15.29
C LEU A 65 1.95 -0.26 -14.07
N GLY A 66 2.23 -0.97 -12.98
CA GLY A 66 1.51 -0.79 -11.72
C GLY A 66 1.83 0.54 -11.05
N SER A 67 3.11 0.84 -10.80
CA SER A 67 3.55 1.96 -9.97
C SER A 67 3.27 3.34 -10.57
N VAL A 68 3.22 3.47 -11.90
CA VAL A 68 2.86 4.74 -12.57
C VAL A 68 1.39 5.08 -12.37
N PHE A 69 0.48 4.12 -12.49
CA PHE A 69 -0.96 4.39 -12.35
C PHE A 69 -1.46 4.35 -10.90
N LEU A 70 -0.71 3.75 -9.98
CA LEU A 70 -1.07 3.65 -8.56
C LEU A 70 -1.39 5.03 -7.93
N PRO A 71 -0.55 6.08 -8.05
CA PRO A 71 -0.83 7.37 -7.45
C PRO A 71 -2.08 8.04 -8.07
N PHE A 72 -2.36 7.80 -9.34
CA PHE A 72 -3.59 8.26 -9.98
C PHE A 72 -4.84 7.60 -9.37
N PHE A 73 -4.87 6.27 -9.25
CA PHE A 73 -6.00 5.57 -8.65
C PHE A 73 -6.17 5.92 -7.17
N LEU A 74 -5.07 6.07 -6.44
CA LEU A 74 -5.11 6.51 -5.06
C LEU A 74 -5.68 7.94 -4.95
N LEU A 75 -5.29 8.86 -5.83
CA LEU A 75 -5.86 10.21 -5.89
C LEU A 75 -7.37 10.19 -6.13
N MET A 76 -7.85 9.33 -7.06
CA MET A 76 -9.28 9.18 -7.32
C MET A 76 -10.03 8.68 -6.09
N MET A 77 -9.45 7.75 -5.32
CA MET A 77 -10.02 7.27 -4.06
C MET A 77 -10.03 8.36 -2.99
N VAL A 78 -8.92 9.09 -2.80
CA VAL A 78 -8.83 10.23 -1.87
C VAL A 78 -9.89 11.29 -2.21
N GLN A 79 -10.02 11.64 -3.50
CA GLN A 79 -11.02 12.59 -3.99
C GLN A 79 -12.45 12.15 -3.61
N ARG A 80 -12.73 10.85 -3.75
CA ARG A 80 -14.02 10.25 -3.43
C ARG A 80 -14.31 10.28 -1.93
N PHE A 81 -13.33 9.91 -1.10
CA PHE A 81 -13.45 9.98 0.37
C PHE A 81 -13.63 11.42 0.87
N CYS A 82 -12.98 12.37 0.22
CA CYS A 82 -13.11 13.79 0.49
C CYS A 82 -14.43 14.40 -0.05
N LYS A 83 -15.29 13.62 -0.71
CA LYS A 83 -16.54 14.08 -1.34
C LYS A 83 -16.31 15.27 -2.30
N ILE A 84 -15.22 15.23 -3.06
CA ILE A 84 -14.88 16.21 -4.09
C ILE A 84 -15.37 15.69 -5.43
N LYS A 85 -16.11 16.51 -6.19
CA LYS A 85 -16.59 16.11 -7.52
C LYS A 85 -15.42 15.95 -8.49
N SER A 86 -15.39 14.82 -9.21
CA SER A 86 -14.42 14.58 -10.27
C SER A 86 -14.76 15.40 -11.50
N ASN A 87 -13.73 15.96 -12.15
CA ASN A 87 -13.85 16.61 -13.45
C ASN A 87 -13.29 15.67 -14.53
N LYS A 88 -14.16 15.24 -15.46
CA LYS A 88 -13.77 14.30 -16.53
C LYS A 88 -12.56 14.78 -17.34
N LYS A 89 -12.46 16.08 -17.64
CA LYS A 89 -11.32 16.64 -18.39
C LYS A 89 -10.00 16.47 -17.61
N ILE A 90 -10.02 16.75 -16.29
CA ILE A 90 -8.85 16.59 -15.42
C ILE A 90 -8.48 15.11 -15.32
N THR A 91 -9.47 14.25 -15.12
CA THR A 91 -9.24 12.79 -15.05
C THR A 91 -8.59 12.25 -16.32
N THR A 92 -9.10 12.66 -17.50
CA THR A 92 -8.51 12.27 -18.79
C THR A 92 -7.08 12.80 -18.95
N LEU A 93 -6.83 14.06 -18.57
CA LEU A 93 -5.48 14.63 -18.61
C LEU A 93 -4.49 13.86 -17.70
N LEU A 94 -4.91 13.47 -16.51
CA LEU A 94 -4.08 12.69 -15.59
C LEU A 94 -3.78 11.28 -16.13
N ILE A 95 -4.74 10.63 -16.79
CA ILE A 95 -4.51 9.35 -17.47
C ILE A 95 -3.48 9.51 -18.59
N LEU A 96 -3.64 10.53 -19.45
CA LEU A 96 -2.69 10.81 -20.53
C LEU A 96 -1.28 11.08 -19.99
N LEU A 97 -1.18 11.84 -18.92
CA LEU A 97 0.10 12.07 -18.22
C LEU A 97 0.71 10.75 -17.72
N GLY A 98 -0.12 9.85 -17.16
CA GLY A 98 0.31 8.51 -16.76
C GLY A 98 0.83 7.68 -17.94
N VAL A 99 0.15 7.72 -19.09
CA VAL A 99 0.60 7.01 -20.30
C VAL A 99 1.95 7.54 -20.79
N VAL A 100 2.15 8.87 -20.80
CA VAL A 100 3.45 9.47 -21.16
C VAL A 100 4.54 9.04 -20.18
N MET A 101 4.26 9.08 -18.87
CA MET A 101 5.20 8.63 -17.85
C MET A 101 5.53 7.15 -17.97
N LEU A 102 4.55 6.31 -18.29
CA LEU A 102 4.78 4.89 -18.57
C LEU A 102 5.74 4.71 -19.75
N GLY A 103 5.55 5.44 -20.84
CA GLY A 103 6.47 5.41 -21.99
C GLY A 103 7.91 5.77 -21.61
N ILE A 104 8.10 6.77 -20.74
CA ILE A 104 9.41 7.19 -20.25
C ILE A 104 10.01 6.10 -19.33
N THR A 105 9.25 5.59 -18.35
CA THR A 105 9.77 4.62 -17.36
C THR A 105 10.02 3.23 -17.93
N THR A 106 9.37 2.87 -19.05
CA THR A 106 9.57 1.59 -19.76
C THR A 106 10.66 1.63 -20.84
N SER A 107 11.29 2.79 -21.07
CA SER A 107 12.35 3.00 -22.06
C SER A 107 13.70 2.29 -21.77
N PRO A 108 14.09 1.88 -20.54
CA PRO A 108 15.34 1.21 -20.29
C PRO A 108 15.55 -0.04 -21.18
N GLY A 109 16.77 -0.17 -21.68
CA GLY A 109 17.13 -1.21 -22.68
C GLY A 109 16.79 -0.85 -24.13
N ILE A 110 15.99 0.23 -24.37
CA ILE A 110 15.66 0.73 -25.71
C ILE A 110 16.28 2.11 -25.92
N LEU A 111 16.04 3.03 -24.97
CA LEU A 111 16.53 4.41 -25.00
C LEU A 111 17.17 4.78 -23.67
N PRO A 112 18.33 5.48 -23.64
CA PRO A 112 19.04 5.84 -22.43
C PRO A 112 18.47 7.11 -21.76
N ILE A 113 17.14 7.33 -21.84
CA ILE A 113 16.48 8.55 -21.35
C ILE A 113 16.08 8.46 -19.87
N TYR A 114 15.61 7.29 -19.42
CA TYR A 114 15.22 7.07 -18.03
C TYR A 114 16.36 6.46 -17.19
N TYR A 115 17.08 5.46 -17.72
CA TYR A 115 18.38 4.98 -17.23
C TYR A 115 19.41 5.13 -18.33
N LYS A 116 20.63 5.60 -17.99
CA LYS A 116 21.77 5.69 -18.91
C LYS A 116 22.34 4.31 -19.18
N THR A 117 22.64 3.61 -18.10
CA THR A 117 23.12 2.23 -18.10
C THR A 117 22.28 1.40 -17.15
N VAL A 118 22.13 0.13 -17.44
CA VAL A 118 21.40 -0.81 -16.58
C VAL A 118 22.05 -2.19 -16.69
N ASP A 119 22.26 -2.82 -15.55
CA ASP A 119 22.78 -4.18 -15.43
C ASP A 119 22.07 -4.91 -14.30
N ILE A 120 22.34 -6.18 -14.11
CA ILE A 120 21.78 -7.02 -13.06
C ILE A 120 22.85 -7.43 -12.06
N GLU A 121 22.48 -7.44 -10.78
CA GLU A 121 23.28 -7.94 -9.68
C GLU A 121 22.49 -8.98 -8.88
N PHE A 122 23.14 -10.08 -8.51
CA PHE A 122 22.56 -11.09 -7.62
C PHE A 122 23.02 -10.84 -6.19
N ALA A 123 22.14 -10.29 -5.36
CA ALA A 123 22.44 -9.97 -3.97
C ALA A 123 21.32 -10.43 -3.02
N GLY A 124 21.69 -11.07 -1.90
CA GLY A 124 20.77 -11.49 -0.87
C GLY A 124 19.69 -12.49 -1.33
N GLY A 125 19.97 -13.31 -2.34
CA GLY A 125 19.02 -14.30 -2.89
C GLY A 125 17.94 -13.70 -3.78
N ALA A 126 18.19 -12.53 -4.38
CA ALA A 126 17.32 -11.90 -5.37
C ALA A 126 18.14 -11.15 -6.42
N THR A 127 17.61 -11.05 -7.62
CA THR A 127 18.15 -10.19 -8.69
C THR A 127 17.71 -8.75 -8.48
N LYS A 128 18.63 -7.81 -8.67
CA LYS A 128 18.40 -6.38 -8.61
C LYS A 128 18.93 -5.70 -9.85
N LEU A 129 18.31 -4.60 -10.26
CA LEU A 129 18.84 -3.72 -11.29
C LEU A 129 19.86 -2.74 -10.70
N VAL A 130 21.09 -2.79 -11.17
CA VAL A 130 22.09 -1.75 -10.99
C VAL A 130 21.92 -0.75 -12.11
N ARG A 131 21.70 0.52 -11.79
CA ARG A 131 21.24 1.52 -12.76
C ARG A 131 21.90 2.89 -12.52
N GLU A 132 22.30 3.53 -13.59
CA GLU A 132 22.61 4.95 -13.61
C GLU A 132 21.42 5.73 -14.14
N TYR A 133 21.05 6.80 -13.44
CA TYR A 133 19.87 7.58 -13.79
C TYR A 133 20.09 8.42 -15.05
N GLY A 134 19.11 8.38 -15.95
CA GLY A 134 19.06 9.20 -17.14
C GLY A 134 18.44 10.59 -16.90
N PRO A 135 18.44 11.46 -17.94
CA PRO A 135 17.98 12.84 -17.81
C PRO A 135 16.51 12.98 -17.44
N LEU A 136 15.65 12.03 -17.83
CA LEU A 136 14.22 12.08 -17.54
C LEU A 136 13.82 11.34 -16.25
N HIS A 137 14.78 10.79 -15.51
CA HIS A 137 14.48 10.09 -14.25
C HIS A 137 13.85 11.02 -13.21
N MET A 138 14.36 12.26 -13.12
CA MET A 138 13.82 13.27 -12.19
C MET A 138 12.36 13.61 -12.46
N LEU A 139 11.89 13.47 -13.70
CA LEU A 139 10.50 13.74 -14.07
C LEU A 139 9.52 12.79 -13.35
N TYR A 140 9.92 11.55 -13.11
CA TYR A 140 9.12 10.60 -12.33
C TYR A 140 8.95 11.03 -10.88
N TYR A 141 10.00 11.57 -10.25
CA TYR A 141 9.89 12.10 -8.88
C TYR A 141 8.98 13.34 -8.82
N VAL A 142 9.07 14.23 -9.81
CA VAL A 142 8.16 15.37 -9.92
C VAL A 142 6.71 14.89 -10.10
N TYR A 143 6.50 13.90 -10.94
CA TYR A 143 5.20 13.27 -11.16
C TYR A 143 4.61 12.73 -9.85
N LEU A 144 5.35 11.92 -9.09
CA LEU A 144 4.93 11.39 -7.80
C LEU A 144 4.66 12.52 -6.79
N GLY A 145 5.56 13.50 -6.71
CA GLY A 145 5.44 14.65 -5.81
C GLY A 145 4.16 15.46 -6.05
N LEU A 146 3.78 15.70 -7.30
CA LEU A 146 2.55 16.40 -7.65
C LEU A 146 1.30 15.62 -7.20
N TYR A 147 1.27 14.28 -7.36
CA TYR A 147 0.18 13.46 -6.84
C TYR A 147 0.11 13.50 -5.31
N MET A 148 1.26 13.37 -4.63
CA MET A 148 1.34 13.42 -3.17
C MET A 148 0.84 14.76 -2.62
N LEU A 149 1.31 15.89 -3.19
CA LEU A 149 0.87 17.24 -2.82
C LEU A 149 -0.63 17.42 -3.06
N SER A 150 -1.15 16.91 -4.18
CA SER A 150 -2.58 16.97 -4.50
C SER A 150 -3.42 16.19 -3.47
N MET A 151 -2.99 14.98 -3.09
CA MET A 151 -3.70 14.16 -2.10
C MET A 151 -3.68 14.80 -0.71
N VAL A 152 -2.54 15.32 -0.27
CA VAL A 152 -2.42 16.05 1.01
C VAL A 152 -3.31 17.30 0.99
N GLY A 153 -3.23 18.11 -0.07
CA GLY A 153 -4.03 19.33 -0.22
C GLY A 153 -5.54 19.03 -0.20
N MET A 154 -5.99 18.00 -0.94
CA MET A 154 -7.41 17.59 -0.93
C MET A 154 -7.86 17.10 0.45
N THR A 155 -7.02 16.36 1.15
CA THR A 155 -7.34 15.84 2.49
C THR A 155 -7.46 16.99 3.49
N LEU A 156 -6.49 17.92 3.51
CA LEU A 156 -6.53 19.11 4.38
C LEU A 156 -7.73 20.00 4.06
N PHE A 157 -8.03 20.22 2.79
CA PHE A 157 -9.23 20.96 2.37
C PHE A 157 -10.51 20.29 2.87
N ALA A 158 -10.62 18.96 2.76
CA ALA A 158 -11.80 18.23 3.22
C ALA A 158 -11.98 18.28 4.74
N ILE A 159 -10.88 18.25 5.50
CA ILE A 159 -10.89 18.42 6.97
C ILE A 159 -11.34 19.83 7.31
N ALA A 160 -10.72 20.85 6.71
CA ALA A 160 -11.07 22.27 6.97
C ALA A 160 -12.53 22.59 6.64
N LYS A 161 -13.10 21.98 5.58
CA LYS A 161 -14.50 22.13 5.19
C LYS A 161 -15.44 21.16 5.90
N LYS A 162 -14.99 20.42 6.92
CA LYS A 162 -15.75 19.42 7.69
C LYS A 162 -16.47 18.39 6.81
N LYS A 163 -15.95 18.08 5.63
CA LYS A 163 -16.48 17.03 4.73
C LYS A 163 -16.20 15.63 5.26
N VAL A 164 -15.10 15.47 5.99
CA VAL A 164 -14.76 14.29 6.76
C VAL A 164 -14.89 14.64 8.23
N THR A 165 -15.93 14.13 8.88
CA THR A 165 -16.30 14.53 10.26
C THR A 165 -15.84 13.54 11.31
N SER A 166 -15.55 12.30 10.94
CA SER A 166 -15.07 11.25 11.85
C SER A 166 -13.56 11.33 12.02
N HIS A 167 -13.09 11.40 13.27
CA HIS A 167 -11.67 11.36 13.61
C HIS A 167 -10.98 10.08 13.07
N LEU A 168 -11.68 8.94 13.15
CA LEU A 168 -11.17 7.67 12.60
C LEU A 168 -10.98 7.75 11.09
N HIS A 169 -11.94 8.29 10.34
CA HIS A 169 -11.83 8.43 8.88
C HIS A 169 -10.69 9.39 8.49
N THR A 170 -10.55 10.50 9.23
CA THR A 170 -9.44 11.44 9.04
C THR A 170 -8.10 10.77 9.28
N PHE A 171 -7.97 10.02 10.38
CA PHE A 171 -6.75 9.29 10.71
C PHE A 171 -6.39 8.25 9.64
N LEU A 172 -7.33 7.39 9.25
CA LEU A 172 -7.09 6.36 8.22
C LEU A 172 -6.72 6.97 6.87
N LEU A 173 -7.38 8.07 6.48
CA LEU A 173 -7.10 8.75 5.22
C LEU A 173 -5.70 9.38 5.21
N LEU A 174 -5.36 10.12 6.27
CA LEU A 174 -4.03 10.71 6.43
C LEU A 174 -2.95 9.62 6.49
N SER A 175 -3.17 8.55 7.25
CA SER A 175 -2.23 7.43 7.34
C SER A 175 -2.00 6.77 5.99
N ALA A 176 -3.05 6.56 5.17
CA ALA A 176 -2.92 5.96 3.84
C ALA A 176 -2.11 6.84 2.87
N VAL A 177 -2.28 8.17 2.96
CA VAL A 177 -1.52 9.12 2.12
C VAL A 177 -0.09 9.27 2.61
N LEU A 178 0.11 9.48 3.92
CA LEU A 178 1.42 9.77 4.49
C LEU A 178 2.34 8.55 4.55
N CYS A 179 1.79 7.34 4.69
CA CYS A 179 2.57 6.11 4.76
C CYS A 179 3.51 5.95 3.55
N ASN A 180 3.00 6.14 2.34
CA ASN A 180 3.82 6.06 1.12
C ASN A 180 4.87 7.16 1.04
N ILE A 181 4.53 8.39 1.48
CA ILE A 181 5.47 9.53 1.50
C ILE A 181 6.61 9.25 2.46
N VAL A 182 6.29 8.82 3.68
CA VAL A 182 7.28 8.54 4.72
C VAL A 182 8.21 7.41 4.30
N ILE A 183 7.65 6.28 3.81
CA ILE A 183 8.46 5.14 3.39
C ILE A 183 9.34 5.51 2.19
N TRP A 184 8.81 6.25 1.20
CA TRP A 184 9.59 6.75 0.08
C TRP A 184 10.76 7.65 0.53
N LEU A 185 10.52 8.57 1.48
CA LEU A 185 11.59 9.41 2.04
C LEU A 185 12.62 8.57 2.79
N VAL A 186 12.18 7.65 3.64
CA VAL A 186 13.09 6.76 4.40
C VAL A 186 13.93 5.91 3.45
N GLU A 187 13.36 5.41 2.36
CA GLU A 187 14.07 4.60 1.36
C GLU A 187 15.24 5.35 0.69
N GLN A 188 15.19 6.69 0.61
CA GLN A 188 16.31 7.48 0.09
C GLN A 188 17.56 7.40 0.99
N PHE A 189 17.39 7.13 2.28
CA PHE A 189 18.48 7.04 3.26
C PHE A 189 18.90 5.61 3.57
N LEU A 190 18.15 4.61 3.09
CA LEU A 190 18.45 3.19 3.34
C LEU A 190 19.36 2.62 2.25
N PRO A 191 20.25 1.67 2.60
CA PRO A 191 21.00 0.93 1.58
C PRO A 191 20.01 0.19 0.66
N ARG A 192 20.23 0.28 -0.64
CA ARG A 192 19.37 -0.28 -1.71
C ARG A 192 19.40 -1.81 -1.69
N GLY A 193 18.76 -2.40 -0.71
CA GLY A 193 18.69 -3.86 -0.52
C GLY A 193 17.35 -4.47 -0.89
N PHE A 194 16.27 -3.71 -0.69
CA PHE A 194 14.89 -4.15 -0.87
C PHE A 194 14.02 -2.94 -1.22
N GLU A 195 13.03 -3.11 -2.10
CA GLU A 195 12.09 -2.06 -2.49
C GLU A 195 10.96 -1.96 -1.44
N TRP A 196 11.15 -1.12 -0.43
CA TRP A 196 10.21 -0.94 0.68
C TRP A 196 8.87 -0.37 0.26
N LEU A 197 8.82 0.31 -0.87
CA LEU A 197 7.57 0.80 -1.46
C LEU A 197 6.58 -0.34 -1.72
N SER A 198 7.03 -1.53 -2.13
CA SER A 198 6.16 -2.69 -2.34
C SER A 198 5.39 -3.06 -1.07
N VAL A 199 6.05 -2.88 0.07
CA VAL A 199 5.51 -3.11 1.42
C VAL A 199 4.50 -2.01 1.79
N SER A 200 4.83 -0.75 1.52
CA SER A 200 3.95 0.39 1.83
C SER A 200 2.64 0.33 1.06
N TYR A 201 2.66 -0.20 -0.15
CA TYR A 201 1.45 -0.33 -0.97
C TYR A 201 0.42 -1.27 -0.34
N ILE A 202 0.84 -2.42 0.21
CA ILE A 202 -0.06 -3.34 0.92
C ILE A 202 -0.66 -2.66 2.17
N LEU A 203 0.17 -1.94 2.92
CA LEU A 203 -0.32 -1.21 4.09
C LEU A 203 -1.36 -0.16 3.68
N THR A 204 -1.12 0.55 2.59
CA THR A 204 -2.07 1.51 2.01
C THR A 204 -3.37 0.83 1.57
N GLU A 205 -3.30 -0.33 0.89
CA GLU A 205 -4.49 -1.12 0.54
C GLU A 205 -5.33 -1.47 1.77
N CYS A 206 -4.69 -1.95 2.83
CA CYS A 206 -5.37 -2.27 4.09
C CYS A 206 -6.05 -1.03 4.70
N LEU A 207 -5.36 0.10 4.79
CA LEU A 207 -5.89 1.35 5.33
C LEU A 207 -7.07 1.88 4.50
N ILE A 208 -6.95 1.86 3.17
CA ILE A 208 -8.01 2.28 2.24
C ILE A 208 -9.22 1.35 2.34
N LEU A 209 -9.01 0.04 2.42
CA LEU A 209 -10.11 -0.92 2.57
C LEU A 209 -10.81 -0.76 3.93
N MET A 210 -10.07 -0.55 5.01
CA MET A 210 -10.64 -0.24 6.33
C MET A 210 -11.48 1.03 6.30
N LEU A 211 -10.95 2.11 5.71
CA LEU A 211 -11.65 3.37 5.55
C LEU A 211 -12.92 3.20 4.72
N TYR A 212 -12.82 2.55 3.56
CA TYR A 212 -13.94 2.28 2.67
C TYR A 212 -15.07 1.52 3.39
N ARG A 213 -14.73 0.46 4.11
CA ARG A 213 -15.71 -0.32 4.87
C ARG A 213 -16.30 0.42 6.05
N SER A 214 -15.50 1.21 6.76
CA SER A 214 -16.01 2.06 7.84
C SER A 214 -17.03 3.08 7.32
N MET A 215 -16.74 3.72 6.20
CA MET A 215 -17.67 4.66 5.56
C MET A 215 -18.93 3.98 5.02
N GLN A 216 -18.82 2.77 4.45
CA GLN A 216 -19.99 1.97 4.04
C GLN A 216 -20.91 1.64 5.23
N ARG A 217 -20.34 1.22 6.37
CA ARG A 217 -21.09 0.89 7.58
C ARG A 217 -21.86 2.09 8.13
N GLN A 218 -21.31 3.28 8.00
CA GLN A 218 -21.93 4.53 8.42
C GLN A 218 -22.91 5.11 7.38
N GLY A 219 -23.14 4.41 6.27
CA GLY A 219 -24.03 4.88 5.20
C GLY A 219 -23.51 6.09 4.43
N LEU A 220 -22.22 6.41 4.55
CA LEU A 220 -21.58 7.54 3.88
C LEU A 220 -21.18 7.21 2.42
N MET A 221 -21.20 5.93 2.07
CA MET A 221 -20.98 5.41 0.72
C MET A 221 -22.27 4.79 0.17
N PHE A 222 -22.45 4.80 -1.15
CA PHE A 222 -23.67 4.36 -1.83
C PHE A 222 -24.01 2.87 -1.69
N ASN A 223 -23.07 2.06 -1.18
CA ASN A 223 -23.21 0.61 -1.10
C ASN A 223 -23.29 0.13 0.35
N LYS A 224 -24.33 -0.65 0.68
CA LYS A 224 -24.42 -1.30 2.00
C LYS A 224 -23.47 -2.51 2.07
N PRO A 225 -22.74 -2.72 3.20
CA PRO A 225 -21.87 -3.87 3.35
C PRO A 225 -22.67 -5.20 3.32
N ARG A 226 -22.04 -6.24 2.78
CA ARG A 226 -22.64 -7.62 2.82
C ARG A 226 -22.61 -8.19 4.25
N PRO A 227 -23.54 -9.10 4.57
CA PRO A 227 -23.52 -9.86 5.84
C PRO A 227 -22.24 -10.70 6.03
N SER A 228 -21.62 -11.17 4.92
CA SER A 228 -20.35 -11.93 4.92
C SER A 228 -19.10 -11.12 5.27
N SER A 229 -19.29 -9.92 5.84
CA SER A 229 -18.19 -8.98 6.10
C SER A 229 -17.15 -9.47 7.12
N TYR A 230 -17.48 -10.49 7.93
CA TYR A 230 -16.54 -11.09 8.90
C TYR A 230 -15.35 -11.79 8.26
N THR A 231 -15.61 -12.59 7.21
CA THR A 231 -14.57 -13.32 6.50
C THR A 231 -13.50 -12.37 5.97
N ILE A 232 -13.92 -11.21 5.48
CA ILE A 232 -13.00 -10.21 4.93
C ILE A 232 -12.19 -9.56 6.04
N ASP A 233 -12.81 -9.22 7.19
CA ASP A 233 -12.09 -8.66 8.34
C ASP A 233 -11.05 -9.66 8.87
N VAL A 234 -11.40 -10.95 8.95
CA VAL A 234 -10.48 -12.03 9.36
C VAL A 234 -9.35 -12.20 8.34
N LEU A 235 -9.66 -12.23 7.04
CA LEU A 235 -8.64 -12.32 6.00
C LEU A 235 -7.68 -11.12 6.03
N MET A 236 -8.18 -9.90 6.23
CA MET A 236 -7.32 -8.72 6.39
C MET A 236 -6.37 -8.87 7.58
N VAL A 237 -6.85 -9.37 8.72
CA VAL A 237 -5.99 -9.64 9.88
C VAL A 237 -4.92 -10.67 9.54
N ILE A 238 -5.28 -11.77 8.87
CA ILE A 238 -4.33 -12.80 8.46
C ILE A 238 -3.28 -12.21 7.51
N PHE A 239 -3.67 -11.40 6.52
CA PHE A 239 -2.73 -10.78 5.59
C PHE A 239 -1.79 -9.79 6.28
N LEU A 240 -2.29 -8.98 7.21
CA LEU A 240 -1.43 -8.07 7.98
C LEU A 240 -0.44 -8.83 8.88
N LEU A 241 -0.85 -9.98 9.45
CA LEU A 241 0.05 -10.85 10.20
C LEU A 241 1.13 -11.48 9.31
N LEU A 242 0.74 -11.98 8.13
CA LEU A 242 1.69 -12.51 7.15
C LEU A 242 2.67 -11.42 6.69
N PHE A 243 2.17 -10.24 6.42
CA PHE A 243 2.94 -9.06 6.08
C PHE A 243 3.95 -8.67 7.16
N ALA A 244 3.54 -8.62 8.43
CA ALA A 244 4.43 -8.34 9.55
C ALA A 244 5.55 -9.39 9.66
N ASN A 245 5.25 -10.67 9.41
CA ASN A 245 6.26 -11.72 9.36
C ASN A 245 7.21 -11.57 8.16
N CYS A 246 6.73 -11.12 7.00
CA CYS A 246 7.60 -10.81 5.85
C CYS A 246 8.60 -9.71 6.19
N VAL A 247 8.16 -8.61 6.83
CA VAL A 247 9.04 -7.52 7.28
C VAL A 247 10.15 -8.07 8.20
N ARG A 248 9.80 -8.95 9.16
CA ARG A 248 10.80 -9.59 10.02
C ARG A 248 11.80 -10.46 9.25
N ILE A 249 11.35 -11.23 8.26
CA ILE A 249 12.23 -12.08 7.44
C ILE A 249 13.20 -11.22 6.62
N ILE A 250 12.71 -10.13 6.03
CA ILE A 250 13.52 -9.21 5.22
C ILE A 250 14.62 -8.55 6.05
N THR A 251 14.30 -8.17 7.28
CA THR A 251 15.22 -7.45 8.17
C THR A 251 16.15 -8.35 8.98
N LYS A 252 15.93 -9.66 8.94
CA LYS A 252 16.82 -10.63 9.60
C LYS A 252 18.21 -10.61 8.96
N GLY A 253 19.23 -10.26 9.76
CA GLY A 253 20.62 -10.14 9.31
C GLY A 253 21.00 -8.76 8.76
N THR A 254 20.14 -7.75 8.90
CA THR A 254 20.46 -6.35 8.62
C THR A 254 21.15 -5.68 9.82
N THR A 255 21.56 -4.41 9.66
CA THR A 255 22.15 -3.62 10.74
C THR A 255 21.24 -3.55 11.98
N PRO A 256 21.79 -3.41 13.21
CA PRO A 256 20.99 -3.32 14.44
C PRO A 256 19.90 -2.25 14.37
N THR A 257 20.19 -1.11 13.77
CA THR A 257 19.22 -0.01 13.59
C THR A 257 18.04 -0.44 12.72
N MET A 258 18.29 -1.14 11.60
CA MET A 258 17.24 -1.64 10.71
C MET A 258 16.39 -2.71 11.37
N TYR A 259 17.02 -3.56 12.20
CA TYR A 259 16.33 -4.56 12.98
C TYR A 259 15.35 -3.90 13.97
N VAL A 260 15.78 -2.87 14.71
CA VAL A 260 14.92 -2.12 15.63
C VAL A 260 13.78 -1.42 14.91
N ILE A 261 14.06 -0.72 13.80
CA ILE A 261 13.03 -0.04 13.00
C ILE A 261 11.98 -1.05 12.52
N SER A 262 12.39 -2.21 12.02
CA SER A 262 11.47 -3.24 11.55
C SER A 262 10.56 -3.78 12.66
N HIS A 263 11.09 -3.94 13.87
CA HIS A 263 10.31 -4.39 15.02
C HIS A 263 9.30 -3.35 15.46
N ILE A 264 9.65 -2.06 15.42
CA ILE A 264 8.72 -0.96 15.67
C ILE A 264 7.60 -0.95 14.62
N VAL A 265 7.93 -1.10 13.33
CA VAL A 265 6.93 -1.18 12.25
C VAL A 265 5.99 -2.38 12.45
N VAL A 266 6.55 -3.56 12.74
CA VAL A 266 5.76 -4.78 13.03
C VAL A 266 4.85 -4.57 14.24
N LEU A 267 5.34 -3.93 15.29
CA LEU A 267 4.56 -3.62 16.49
C LEU A 267 3.40 -2.66 16.17
N ILE A 268 3.65 -1.60 15.41
CA ILE A 268 2.60 -0.65 14.97
C ILE A 268 1.53 -1.38 14.15
N ILE A 269 1.94 -2.28 13.25
CA ILE A 269 1.01 -3.09 12.45
C ILE A 269 0.17 -3.98 13.36
N TYR A 270 0.75 -4.67 14.32
CA TYR A 270 0.02 -5.52 15.28
C TYR A 270 -0.97 -4.71 16.13
N ILE A 271 -0.57 -3.55 16.62
CA ILE A 271 -1.45 -2.64 17.36
C ILE A 271 -2.61 -2.20 16.46
N GLY A 272 -2.33 -1.79 15.21
CA GLY A 272 -3.36 -1.41 14.25
C GLY A 272 -4.36 -2.52 13.97
N ILE A 273 -3.89 -3.77 13.81
CA ILE A 273 -4.74 -4.96 13.61
C ILE A 273 -5.65 -5.18 14.82
N LEU A 274 -5.07 -5.19 16.02
CA LEU A 274 -5.81 -5.44 17.26
C LEU A 274 -6.87 -4.37 17.50
N VAL A 275 -6.52 -3.10 17.31
CA VAL A 275 -7.46 -1.99 17.46
C VAL A 275 -8.60 -2.10 16.42
N SER A 276 -8.27 -2.34 15.16
CA SER A 276 -9.28 -2.46 14.09
C SER A 276 -10.21 -3.66 14.31
N TRP A 277 -9.62 -4.82 14.64
CA TRP A 277 -10.40 -6.02 14.95
C TRP A 277 -11.25 -5.84 16.21
N GLY A 278 -10.66 -5.32 17.27
CA GLY A 278 -11.34 -5.05 18.53
C GLY A 278 -12.49 -4.07 18.38
N MET A 279 -12.32 -2.98 17.65
CA MET A 279 -13.41 -2.03 17.35
C MET A 279 -14.51 -2.72 16.54
N SER A 280 -14.15 -3.54 15.54
CA SER A 280 -15.11 -4.27 14.72
C SER A 280 -15.95 -5.27 15.54
N VAL A 281 -15.33 -5.95 16.51
CA VAL A 281 -16.01 -6.90 17.41
C VAL A 281 -16.77 -6.16 18.51
N TYR A 282 -16.18 -5.10 19.08
CA TYR A 282 -16.79 -4.28 20.14
C TYR A 282 -18.15 -3.72 19.72
N ASP A 283 -18.26 -3.18 18.52
CA ASP A 283 -19.53 -2.60 18.01
C ASP A 283 -20.64 -3.64 17.82
N ARG A 284 -20.27 -4.94 17.74
CA ARG A 284 -21.22 -6.04 17.51
C ARG A 284 -21.68 -6.72 18.79
N ILE A 285 -20.96 -6.54 19.89
CA ILE A 285 -21.33 -7.14 21.17
C ILE A 285 -22.34 -6.25 21.88
N VAL A 286 -23.55 -6.75 22.04
CA VAL A 286 -24.64 -6.05 22.73
C VAL A 286 -24.43 -6.00 24.25
N HIS A 287 -23.85 -7.07 24.83
CA HIS A 287 -23.66 -7.18 26.28
C HIS A 287 -22.44 -6.43 26.82
N LYS A 288 -22.66 -5.48 27.71
CA LYS A 288 -21.65 -4.61 28.33
C LYS A 288 -20.53 -5.37 29.07
N SER A 289 -20.87 -6.50 29.68
CA SER A 289 -19.89 -7.37 30.37
C SER A 289 -18.90 -8.02 29.40
N ILE A 290 -19.39 -8.55 28.27
CA ILE A 290 -18.56 -9.20 27.26
C ILE A 290 -17.61 -8.18 26.61
N ARG A 291 -18.06 -6.93 26.42
CA ARG A 291 -17.20 -5.84 25.93
C ARG A 291 -15.99 -5.60 26.84
N ARG A 292 -16.16 -5.65 28.16
CA ARG A 292 -15.06 -5.49 29.12
C ARG A 292 -14.03 -6.61 29.00
N TYR A 293 -14.47 -7.87 28.91
CA TYR A 293 -13.58 -9.02 28.70
C TYR A 293 -12.82 -8.92 27.39
N LEU A 294 -13.44 -8.45 26.31
CA LEU A 294 -12.77 -8.23 25.04
C LEU A 294 -11.64 -7.20 25.16
N VAL A 295 -11.88 -6.06 25.83
CA VAL A 295 -10.87 -5.02 26.04
C VAL A 295 -9.70 -5.56 26.87
N ILE A 296 -9.97 -6.35 27.92
CA ILE A 296 -8.93 -6.97 28.73
C ILE A 296 -8.12 -7.98 27.89
N LEU A 297 -8.79 -8.83 27.12
CA LEU A 297 -8.14 -9.81 26.24
C LEU A 297 -7.24 -9.11 25.19
N MET A 298 -7.71 -8.03 24.58
CA MET A 298 -6.93 -7.22 23.66
C MET A 298 -5.68 -6.63 24.34
N GLY A 299 -5.82 -6.10 25.56
CA GLY A 299 -4.71 -5.57 26.33
C GLY A 299 -3.67 -6.66 26.64
N LEU A 300 -4.10 -7.86 27.03
CA LEU A 300 -3.21 -8.99 27.27
C LEU A 300 -2.51 -9.46 26.00
N MET A 301 -3.21 -9.51 24.86
CA MET A 301 -2.60 -9.85 23.58
C MET A 301 -1.56 -8.79 23.13
N MET A 302 -1.86 -7.50 23.32
CA MET A 302 -0.91 -6.43 23.05
C MET A 302 0.33 -6.54 23.94
N PHE A 303 0.15 -6.78 25.24
CA PHE A 303 1.25 -6.98 26.17
C PHE A 303 2.11 -8.18 25.80
N TRP A 304 1.49 -9.33 25.48
CA TRP A 304 2.20 -10.52 25.05
C TRP A 304 3.00 -10.30 23.75
N MET A 305 2.43 -9.57 22.77
CA MET A 305 3.13 -9.21 21.55
C MET A 305 4.32 -8.29 21.82
N LEU A 306 4.15 -7.31 22.70
CA LEU A 306 5.23 -6.40 23.12
C LEU A 306 6.40 -7.17 23.76
N MET A 307 6.10 -8.10 24.68
CA MET A 307 7.11 -8.94 25.34
C MET A 307 7.82 -9.89 24.38
N ARG A 308 7.23 -10.22 23.25
CA ARG A 308 7.83 -11.10 22.23
C ARG A 308 8.63 -10.33 21.18
N THR A 309 8.47 -9.03 21.10
CA THR A 309 9.19 -8.14 20.18
C THR A 309 10.38 -7.46 20.82
N LEU A 310 10.41 -7.33 22.14
CA LEU A 310 11.57 -6.96 22.97
C LEU A 310 12.47 -8.16 23.21
#